data_63b2f7e3b0a20d47abe1b79eb6ea138d
#
_entry.id   63b2f7e3b0a20d47abe1b79eb6ea138d
#
_cell.length_a   1.000
_cell.length_b   1.000
_cell.length_c   1.000
_cell.angle_alpha   90.00
_cell.angle_beta   90.00
_cell.angle_gamma   90.00
#
_symmetry.space_group_name_H-M   'P 1'
#
loop_
_entity.id
_entity.type
_entity.pdbx_description
1 polymer ?
#
loop_
_entity_poly.entity_id
_entity_poly.type
_entity_poly.pdbx_seq_one_letter_code
_entity_poly.pdbx_strand_id
1 'polypeptide(L)'
;KKSDEPVFSKNLEQIDSIQSSQKPSSKKPLLIAVVIIVICLLLVAGSLTALFWLHHTNTTDDAVREPSQTTVRSDIPDSALVNPQNGHSYFVYPDSVSWIDAKTACESLGGHLATISDAQEQAFVEQLSQTCSERTNFWLGGYYDRNRDIWKWVDGTPFTYTNWDSWNNGETEFSQPDNFTGNEWYIRFGKSDQTYETWVEHAGCWNDIANRAGDADDDVPLDSFGFLCEWDSTNNN
;
A
#
# COMPACT_ATOMS: atom_id res chain seq x y z
N LYS A 1 27.97 14.72 67.68
CA LYS A 1 26.90 14.61 66.68
C LYS A 1 27.26 15.60 65.58
N LYS A 2 27.77 15.10 64.49
CA LYS A 2 28.16 15.84 63.31
C LYS A 2 26.95 15.68 62.34
N SER A 3 26.29 16.76 61.95
CA SER A 3 25.20 16.79 61.02
C SER A 3 25.78 16.80 59.62
N ASP A 4 25.36 15.84 58.81
CA ASP A 4 25.67 15.74 57.37
C ASP A 4 24.79 16.74 56.61
N GLU A 5 25.41 17.67 55.90
CA GLU A 5 24.73 18.49 54.90
C GLU A 5 24.60 17.73 53.57
N PRO A 6 23.49 17.88 52.87
CA PRO A 6 23.27 17.11 51.64
C PRO A 6 24.08 17.66 50.45
N VAL A 7 24.62 16.72 49.68
CA VAL A 7 25.54 16.87 48.53
C VAL A 7 24.91 17.60 47.30
N PHE A 8 23.76 18.24 47.45
CA PHE A 8 23.01 18.81 46.32
C PHE A 8 23.36 20.26 45.95
N SER A 9 24.15 20.98 46.76
CA SER A 9 24.42 22.41 46.48
C SER A 9 25.70 22.69 45.68
N LYS A 10 26.53 21.68 45.37
CA LYS A 10 27.80 21.87 44.64
C LYS A 10 27.70 21.74 43.12
N ASN A 11 26.58 21.28 42.57
CA ASN A 11 26.44 21.09 41.16
C ASN A 11 25.77 22.26 40.37
N LEU A 12 25.31 23.30 41.07
CA LEU A 12 24.70 24.46 40.44
C LEU A 12 25.68 25.56 40.01
N GLU A 13 26.83 25.66 40.69
CA GLU A 13 27.86 26.68 40.34
C GLU A 13 28.71 26.32 39.12
N GLN A 14 28.69 25.05 38.67
CA GLN A 14 29.49 24.60 37.53
C GLN A 14 28.76 24.72 36.19
N ILE A 15 27.46 25.00 36.20
CA ILE A 15 26.64 25.13 34.97
C ILE A 15 26.69 26.57 34.44
N ASP A 16 26.84 27.58 35.27
CA ASP A 16 26.89 28.99 34.86
C ASP A 16 28.19 29.42 34.17
N SER A 17 29.29 28.67 34.35
CA SER A 17 30.59 29.01 33.74
C SER A 17 30.79 28.53 32.31
N ILE A 18 29.87 27.71 31.76
CA ILE A 18 29.94 27.16 30.37
C ILE A 18 29.13 27.97 29.38
N GLN A 19 28.27 28.88 29.84
CA GLN A 19 27.30 29.59 28.96
C GLN A 19 27.79 30.96 28.47
N SER A 20 28.99 31.40 28.78
CA SER A 20 29.47 32.75 28.40
C SER A 20 30.52 32.80 27.28
N SER A 21 30.74 31.72 26.53
CA SER A 21 31.77 31.68 25.46
C SER A 21 31.28 31.12 24.12
N GLN A 22 30.11 31.49 23.65
CA GLN A 22 29.74 31.23 22.25
C GLN A 22 29.33 32.53 21.54
N LYS A 23 30.30 33.10 20.81
CA LYS A 23 30.13 34.17 19.85
C LYS A 23 29.32 33.63 18.66
N PRO A 24 28.24 34.27 18.22
CA PRO A 24 27.45 33.80 17.10
C PRO A 24 28.24 33.85 15.79
N SER A 25 28.55 32.68 15.23
CA SER A 25 29.12 32.53 13.89
C SER A 25 28.04 32.88 12.85
N SER A 26 28.29 33.95 12.11
CA SER A 26 27.45 34.40 11.00
C SER A 26 27.47 33.38 9.84
N LYS A 27 26.46 32.51 9.77
CA LYS A 27 26.25 31.56 8.64
C LYS A 27 25.52 32.14 7.43
N LYS A 28 25.33 33.49 7.38
CA LYS A 28 24.57 34.14 6.30
C LYS A 28 25.21 34.10 4.90
N PRO A 29 26.53 34.16 4.69
CA PRO A 29 27.10 34.12 3.34
C PRO A 29 26.98 32.77 2.65
N LEU A 30 27.00 31.66 3.40
CA LEU A 30 26.90 30.31 2.84
C LEU A 30 25.49 29.99 2.33
N LEU A 31 24.46 30.44 3.05
CA LEU A 31 23.07 30.24 2.64
C LEU A 31 22.73 31.01 1.35
N ILE A 32 23.24 32.22 1.21
CA ILE A 32 23.05 33.04 0.01
C ILE A 32 23.75 32.40 -1.20
N ALA A 33 24.96 31.87 -1.03
CA ALA A 33 25.68 31.18 -2.09
C ALA A 33 24.94 29.91 -2.58
N VAL A 34 24.39 29.12 -1.67
CA VAL A 34 23.60 27.92 -2.01
C VAL A 34 22.34 28.29 -2.78
N VAL A 35 21.61 29.34 -2.36
CA VAL A 35 20.39 29.81 -3.05
C VAL A 35 20.71 30.29 -4.46
N ILE A 36 21.79 31.02 -4.67
CA ILE A 36 22.23 31.48 -6.00
C ILE A 36 22.57 30.29 -6.91
N ILE A 37 23.28 29.27 -6.40
CA ILE A 37 23.63 28.07 -7.16
C ILE A 37 22.36 27.32 -7.61
N VAL A 38 21.37 27.17 -6.71
CA VAL A 38 20.12 26.50 -7.04
C VAL A 38 19.33 27.27 -8.10
N ILE A 39 19.26 28.60 -8.01
CA ILE A 39 18.60 29.43 -9.02
C ILE A 39 19.32 29.32 -10.38
N CYS A 40 20.64 29.33 -10.41
CA CYS A 40 21.40 29.15 -11.64
C CYS A 40 21.17 27.77 -12.29
N LEU A 41 21.09 26.70 -11.49
CA LEU A 41 20.79 25.36 -11.99
C LEU A 41 19.38 25.25 -12.57
N LEU A 42 18.39 25.91 -11.95
CA LEU A 42 17.02 25.95 -12.47
C LEU A 42 16.90 26.74 -13.78
N LEU A 43 17.66 27.83 -13.94
CA LEU A 43 17.68 28.61 -15.17
C LEU A 43 18.36 27.85 -16.32
N VAL A 44 19.41 27.07 -16.05
CA VAL A 44 20.06 26.21 -17.05
C VAL A 44 19.15 25.05 -17.48
N ALA A 45 18.45 24.42 -16.53
CA ALA A 45 17.47 23.37 -16.82
C ALA A 45 16.29 23.90 -17.66
N GLY A 46 15.80 25.10 -17.36
CA GLY A 46 14.74 25.75 -18.12
C GLY A 46 15.14 26.12 -19.55
N SER A 47 16.41 26.54 -19.79
CA SER A 47 16.91 26.85 -21.13
C SER A 47 17.11 25.62 -22.01
N LEU A 48 17.49 24.48 -21.44
CA LEU A 48 17.64 23.22 -22.17
C LEU A 48 16.30 22.64 -22.61
N THR A 49 15.25 22.78 -21.80
CA THR A 49 13.88 22.37 -22.19
C THR A 49 13.30 23.27 -23.28
N ALA A 50 13.56 24.56 -23.26
CA ALA A 50 13.11 25.49 -24.30
C ALA A 50 13.79 25.20 -25.66
N LEU A 51 15.09 24.89 -25.67
CA LEU A 51 15.81 24.49 -26.89
C LEU A 51 15.36 23.15 -27.44
N PHE A 52 15.00 22.21 -26.58
CA PHE A 52 14.42 20.93 -26.99
C PHE A 52 13.07 21.10 -27.70
N TRP A 53 12.21 22.00 -27.20
CA TRP A 53 10.92 22.34 -27.82
C TRP A 53 11.06 23.09 -29.14
N LEU A 54 12.03 24.00 -29.29
CA LEU A 54 12.24 24.74 -30.57
C LEU A 54 12.80 23.85 -31.69
N HIS A 55 13.48 22.75 -31.36
CA HIS A 55 14.02 21.82 -32.37
C HIS A 55 12.99 20.81 -32.86
N HIS A 56 11.82 20.66 -32.16
CA HIS A 56 10.78 19.68 -32.50
C HIS A 56 9.62 20.25 -33.33
N THR A 57 9.63 21.55 -33.67
CA THR A 57 8.50 22.19 -34.38
C THR A 57 8.70 22.36 -35.90
N ASN A 58 9.77 21.83 -36.51
CA ASN A 58 10.04 21.97 -37.94
C ASN A 58 10.05 20.64 -38.72
N THR A 59 8.99 19.82 -38.54
CA THR A 59 8.65 18.81 -39.55
C THR A 59 7.13 18.86 -39.71
N THR A 60 6.70 19.65 -40.70
CA THR A 60 5.37 19.59 -41.29
C THR A 60 5.31 18.36 -42.16
N ASP A 61 4.57 17.35 -41.73
CA ASP A 61 3.90 16.40 -42.61
C ASP A 61 2.49 16.20 -42.08
N ASP A 62 1.53 16.76 -42.84
CA ASP A 62 0.10 16.60 -42.66
C ASP A 62 -0.31 15.15 -42.94
N ALA A 63 -0.24 14.31 -41.88
CA ALA A 63 -1.05 13.10 -41.83
C ALA A 63 -2.04 13.28 -40.68
N VAL A 64 -3.31 13.44 -41.03
CA VAL A 64 -4.43 13.34 -40.08
C VAL A 64 -4.31 12.00 -39.36
N ARG A 65 -3.71 12.06 -38.19
CA ARG A 65 -3.61 10.91 -37.28
C ARG A 65 -4.83 10.98 -36.39
N GLU A 66 -5.76 10.03 -36.58
CA GLU A 66 -6.78 9.73 -35.60
C GLU A 66 -6.12 9.63 -34.20
N PRO A 67 -6.82 10.06 -33.11
CA PRO A 67 -6.30 9.90 -31.78
C PRO A 67 -6.02 8.41 -31.56
N SER A 68 -4.75 8.05 -31.51
CA SER A 68 -4.33 6.71 -31.11
C SER A 68 -5.01 6.43 -29.78
N GLN A 69 -5.99 5.57 -29.78
CA GLN A 69 -6.42 4.88 -28.57
C GLN A 69 -5.13 4.26 -28.00
N THR A 70 -4.69 4.78 -26.88
CA THR A 70 -3.69 4.12 -26.07
C THR A 70 -4.38 2.85 -25.58
N THR A 71 -4.27 1.78 -26.35
CA THR A 71 -4.60 0.46 -25.85
C THR A 71 -3.64 0.24 -24.70
N VAL A 72 -4.13 0.35 -23.48
CA VAL A 72 -3.43 -0.14 -22.30
C VAL A 72 -3.23 -1.63 -22.58
N ARG A 73 -2.01 -1.98 -22.94
CA ARG A 73 -1.64 -3.38 -23.12
C ARG A 73 -1.62 -3.98 -21.75
N SER A 74 -2.55 -4.88 -21.43
CA SER A 74 -2.50 -5.65 -20.22
C SER A 74 -1.32 -6.62 -20.32
N ASP A 75 -0.36 -6.48 -19.42
CA ASP A 75 0.76 -7.40 -19.32
C ASP A 75 0.35 -8.60 -18.41
N ILE A 76 -0.68 -9.34 -18.88
CA ILE A 76 -1.16 -10.54 -18.19
C ILE A 76 -0.07 -11.61 -18.28
N PRO A 77 0.39 -12.20 -17.17
CA PRO A 77 1.34 -13.29 -17.19
C PRO A 77 0.80 -14.50 -17.96
N ASP A 78 1.65 -15.17 -18.76
CA ASP A 78 1.25 -16.39 -19.50
C ASP A 78 0.74 -17.52 -18.58
N SER A 79 1.12 -17.49 -17.33
CA SER A 79 0.70 -18.45 -16.29
C SER A 79 -0.54 -17.99 -15.49
N ALA A 80 -1.13 -16.86 -15.83
CA ALA A 80 -2.40 -16.45 -15.22
C ALA A 80 -3.51 -17.45 -15.52
N LEU A 81 -4.35 -17.72 -14.52
CA LEU A 81 -5.46 -18.66 -14.67
C LEU A 81 -6.75 -17.91 -14.98
N VAL A 82 -7.49 -18.42 -15.95
CA VAL A 82 -8.82 -17.86 -16.29
C VAL A 82 -9.87 -18.54 -15.41
N ASN A 83 -10.65 -17.74 -14.70
CA ASN A 83 -11.83 -18.22 -14.00
C ASN A 83 -12.95 -18.50 -15.03
N PRO A 84 -13.39 -19.76 -15.16
CA PRO A 84 -14.38 -20.12 -16.18
C PRO A 84 -15.78 -19.55 -15.91
N GLN A 85 -16.04 -19.01 -14.72
CA GLN A 85 -17.33 -18.46 -14.33
C GLN A 85 -17.55 -17.03 -14.88
N ASN A 86 -16.52 -16.18 -14.79
CA ASN A 86 -16.58 -14.78 -15.20
C ASN A 86 -15.69 -14.46 -16.42
N GLY A 87 -14.76 -15.36 -16.77
CA GLY A 87 -13.80 -15.17 -17.86
C GLY A 87 -12.64 -14.23 -17.53
N HIS A 88 -12.53 -13.77 -16.30
CA HIS A 88 -11.43 -12.94 -15.85
C HIS A 88 -10.16 -13.78 -15.64
N SER A 89 -9.01 -13.16 -15.79
CA SER A 89 -7.69 -13.77 -15.55
C SER A 89 -7.17 -13.37 -14.18
N TYR A 90 -6.53 -14.30 -13.48
CA TYR A 90 -6.00 -14.09 -12.13
C TYR A 90 -4.59 -14.59 -12.01
N PHE A 91 -3.78 -13.88 -11.24
CA PHE A 91 -2.42 -14.31 -10.90
C PHE A 91 -2.07 -13.96 -9.45
N VAL A 92 -1.34 -14.87 -8.79
CA VAL A 92 -0.83 -14.68 -7.42
C VAL A 92 0.60 -14.20 -7.48
N TYR A 93 0.86 -13.05 -6.87
CA TYR A 93 2.20 -12.51 -6.67
C TYR A 93 2.68 -12.80 -5.24
N PRO A 94 3.87 -13.38 -5.08
CA PRO A 94 4.43 -13.68 -3.76
C PRO A 94 5.15 -12.48 -3.13
N ASP A 95 5.09 -11.31 -3.77
CA ASP A 95 5.80 -10.12 -3.30
C ASP A 95 5.18 -9.57 -2.04
N SER A 96 6.01 -9.42 -1.01
CA SER A 96 5.61 -8.92 0.31
C SER A 96 5.61 -7.40 0.32
N VAL A 97 4.48 -6.81 -0.02
CA VAL A 97 4.30 -5.36 -0.16
C VAL A 97 3.06 -4.88 0.59
N SER A 98 2.95 -3.56 0.81
CA SER A 98 1.74 -2.96 1.37
C SER A 98 0.55 -3.11 0.40
N TRP A 99 -0.68 -2.94 0.91
CA TRP A 99 -1.87 -2.98 0.06
C TRP A 99 -1.84 -1.92 -1.04
N ILE A 100 -1.38 -0.69 -0.73
CA ILE A 100 -1.27 0.40 -1.72
C ILE A 100 -0.24 0.04 -2.80
N ASP A 101 0.89 -0.57 -2.42
CA ASP A 101 1.92 -0.98 -3.38
C ASP A 101 1.43 -2.16 -4.23
N ALA A 102 0.72 -3.13 -3.64
CA ALA A 102 0.09 -4.24 -4.35
C ALA A 102 -0.94 -3.74 -5.38
N LYS A 103 -1.81 -2.81 -4.98
CA LYS A 103 -2.76 -2.14 -5.88
C LYS A 103 -2.04 -1.47 -7.05
N THR A 104 -1.00 -0.68 -6.76
CA THR A 104 -0.21 0.01 -7.77
C THR A 104 0.47 -0.98 -8.73
N ALA A 105 0.99 -2.09 -8.20
CA ALA A 105 1.60 -3.14 -9.02
C ALA A 105 0.59 -3.74 -10.01
N CYS A 106 -0.61 -4.14 -9.56
CA CYS A 106 -1.65 -4.66 -10.43
C CYS A 106 -2.08 -3.64 -11.50
N GLU A 107 -2.27 -2.37 -11.13
CA GLU A 107 -2.64 -1.30 -12.07
C GLU A 107 -1.56 -1.06 -13.13
N SER A 108 -0.29 -1.16 -12.77
CA SER A 108 0.82 -1.03 -13.72
C SER A 108 0.86 -2.13 -14.78
N LEU A 109 0.25 -3.28 -14.48
CA LEU A 109 0.10 -4.42 -15.37
C LEU A 109 -1.24 -4.40 -16.16
N GLY A 110 -2.02 -3.34 -16.00
CA GLY A 110 -3.32 -3.17 -16.66
C GLY A 110 -4.45 -4.00 -16.05
N GLY A 111 -4.28 -4.46 -14.81
CA GLY A 111 -5.28 -5.14 -14.00
C GLY A 111 -5.60 -4.36 -12.72
N HIS A 112 -6.15 -5.02 -11.74
CA HIS A 112 -6.44 -4.50 -10.41
C HIS A 112 -6.24 -5.59 -9.35
N LEU A 113 -6.20 -5.24 -8.06
CA LEU A 113 -6.30 -6.24 -7.00
C LEU A 113 -7.63 -6.97 -7.11
N ALA A 114 -7.62 -8.29 -6.93
CA ALA A 114 -8.77 -9.14 -7.11
C ALA A 114 -9.99 -8.66 -6.29
N THR A 115 -11.13 -8.62 -6.95
CA THR A 115 -12.45 -8.27 -6.40
C THR A 115 -13.32 -9.52 -6.38
N ILE A 116 -14.20 -9.65 -5.40
CA ILE A 116 -14.96 -10.88 -5.21
C ILE A 116 -16.45 -10.56 -5.26
N SER A 117 -17.10 -11.05 -6.30
CA SER A 117 -18.52 -10.77 -6.57
C SER A 117 -19.47 -11.83 -6.03
N ASP A 118 -18.97 -13.06 -5.83
CA ASP A 118 -19.77 -14.19 -5.35
C ASP A 118 -18.91 -15.32 -4.74
N ALA A 119 -19.59 -16.34 -4.20
CA ALA A 119 -18.95 -17.47 -3.54
C ALA A 119 -18.15 -18.39 -4.51
N GLN A 120 -18.45 -18.39 -5.79
CA GLN A 120 -17.74 -19.21 -6.79
C GLN A 120 -16.40 -18.56 -7.12
N GLU A 121 -16.38 -17.26 -7.24
CA GLU A 121 -15.15 -16.48 -7.39
C GLU A 121 -14.27 -16.54 -6.15
N GLN A 122 -14.88 -16.46 -4.95
CA GLN A 122 -14.19 -16.68 -3.68
C GLN A 122 -13.47 -18.04 -3.68
N ALA A 123 -14.17 -19.13 -4.00
CA ALA A 123 -13.59 -20.46 -4.04
C ALA A 123 -12.47 -20.58 -5.08
N PHE A 124 -12.57 -19.89 -6.22
CA PHE A 124 -11.53 -19.85 -7.23
C PHE A 124 -10.25 -19.17 -6.73
N VAL A 125 -10.35 -18.00 -6.10
CA VAL A 125 -9.18 -17.28 -5.59
C VAL A 125 -8.54 -18.00 -4.39
N GLU A 126 -9.33 -18.67 -3.55
CA GLU A 126 -8.83 -19.54 -2.49
C GLU A 126 -7.99 -20.70 -3.08
N GLN A 127 -8.52 -21.40 -4.09
CA GLN A 127 -7.78 -22.47 -4.75
C GLN A 127 -6.50 -21.93 -5.42
N LEU A 128 -6.57 -20.77 -6.05
CA LEU A 128 -5.42 -20.14 -6.68
C LEU A 128 -4.35 -19.77 -5.65
N SER A 129 -4.73 -19.28 -4.48
CA SER A 129 -3.80 -18.92 -3.40
C SER A 129 -2.98 -20.11 -2.90
N GLN A 130 -3.51 -21.35 -2.99
CA GLN A 130 -2.79 -22.58 -2.61
C GLN A 130 -1.58 -22.85 -3.51
N THR A 131 -1.53 -22.28 -4.72
CA THR A 131 -0.38 -22.43 -5.64
C THR A 131 0.85 -21.65 -5.17
N CYS A 132 0.68 -20.66 -4.31
CA CYS A 132 1.75 -19.86 -3.72
C CYS A 132 2.19 -20.49 -2.39
N SER A 133 3.31 -21.22 -2.37
CA SER A 133 3.83 -21.86 -1.16
C SER A 133 4.46 -20.88 -0.17
N GLU A 134 4.96 -19.73 -0.65
CA GLU A 134 5.76 -18.79 0.12
C GLU A 134 4.91 -17.86 1.00
N ARG A 135 3.61 -17.76 0.75
CA ARG A 135 2.72 -16.83 1.44
C ARG A 135 1.52 -17.52 2.05
N THR A 136 1.03 -16.95 3.15
CA THR A 136 -0.13 -17.45 3.88
C THR A 136 -1.30 -16.47 3.89
N ASN A 137 -1.04 -15.20 3.64
CA ASN A 137 -2.02 -14.12 3.58
C ASN A 137 -2.00 -13.45 2.21
N PHE A 138 -3.16 -12.98 1.74
CA PHE A 138 -3.27 -12.37 0.41
C PHE A 138 -4.15 -11.14 0.44
N TRP A 139 -3.63 -10.05 -0.13
CA TRP A 139 -4.40 -8.84 -0.35
C TRP A 139 -5.48 -9.04 -1.42
N LEU A 140 -6.70 -8.55 -1.13
CA LEU A 140 -7.80 -8.36 -2.07
C LEU A 140 -8.01 -6.86 -2.36
N GLY A 141 -8.79 -6.54 -3.39
CA GLY A 141 -9.07 -5.18 -3.82
C GLY A 141 -10.09 -4.41 -2.97
N GLY A 142 -10.50 -4.97 -1.83
CA GLY A 142 -11.43 -4.32 -0.92
C GLY A 142 -10.77 -3.27 -0.03
N TYR A 143 -11.44 -2.13 0.12
CA TYR A 143 -11.01 -1.05 1.01
C TYR A 143 -12.19 -0.30 1.61
N TYR A 144 -11.97 0.30 2.79
CA TYR A 144 -12.97 1.12 3.46
C TYR A 144 -12.86 2.59 3.05
N ASP A 145 -13.91 3.13 2.43
CA ASP A 145 -14.03 4.55 2.07
C ASP A 145 -14.49 5.35 3.30
N ARG A 146 -13.54 5.89 4.06
CA ARG A 146 -13.79 6.66 5.30
C ARG A 146 -14.64 7.91 5.10
N ASN A 147 -14.71 8.45 3.88
CA ASN A 147 -15.54 9.63 3.60
C ASN A 147 -17.01 9.27 3.42
N ARG A 148 -17.29 8.02 3.01
CA ARG A 148 -18.64 7.52 2.75
C ARG A 148 -19.12 6.50 3.77
N ASP A 149 -18.21 6.05 4.65
CA ASP A 149 -18.48 5.05 5.69
C ASP A 149 -18.96 3.71 5.12
N ILE A 150 -18.30 3.24 4.05
CA ILE A 150 -18.65 2.01 3.33
C ILE A 150 -17.42 1.27 2.82
N TRP A 151 -17.54 -0.06 2.72
CA TRP A 151 -16.59 -0.89 1.99
C TRP A 151 -16.82 -0.78 0.48
N LYS A 152 -15.73 -0.85 -0.28
CA LYS A 152 -15.72 -0.72 -1.74
C LYS A 152 -14.68 -1.64 -2.36
N TRP A 153 -14.90 -2.00 -3.61
CA TRP A 153 -13.91 -2.60 -4.48
C TRP A 153 -13.12 -1.55 -5.28
N VAL A 154 -11.86 -1.85 -5.60
CA VAL A 154 -10.96 -0.94 -6.36
C VAL A 154 -11.41 -0.70 -7.79
N ASP A 155 -12.10 -1.66 -8.41
CA ASP A 155 -12.65 -1.59 -9.77
C ASP A 155 -13.98 -0.81 -9.84
N GLY A 156 -14.59 -0.49 -8.68
CA GLY A 156 -15.85 0.22 -8.56
C GLY A 156 -17.10 -0.66 -8.69
N THR A 157 -16.96 -1.97 -8.82
CA THR A 157 -18.11 -2.90 -8.77
C THR A 157 -18.82 -2.83 -7.40
N PRO A 158 -20.12 -3.18 -7.34
CA PRO A 158 -20.87 -3.14 -6.09
C PRO A 158 -20.31 -4.11 -5.04
N PHE A 159 -20.09 -3.62 -3.82
CA PHE A 159 -19.68 -4.44 -2.67
C PHE A 159 -20.90 -5.13 -2.07
N THR A 160 -21.36 -6.23 -2.66
CA THR A 160 -22.60 -6.93 -2.29
C THR A 160 -22.38 -8.32 -1.71
N TYR A 161 -21.32 -9.01 -2.15
CA TYR A 161 -20.88 -10.25 -1.55
C TYR A 161 -19.87 -9.96 -0.45
N THR A 162 -19.93 -10.71 0.64
CA THR A 162 -18.96 -10.64 1.76
C THR A 162 -18.66 -12.02 2.27
N ASN A 163 -17.43 -12.22 2.72
CA ASN A 163 -16.95 -13.45 3.34
C ASN A 163 -16.14 -13.13 4.61
N TRP A 164 -16.65 -12.17 5.40
CA TRP A 164 -16.01 -11.76 6.64
C TRP A 164 -15.89 -12.91 7.64
N ASP A 165 -14.75 -12.99 8.31
CA ASP A 165 -14.55 -13.98 9.35
C ASP A 165 -15.41 -13.69 10.60
N SER A 166 -15.79 -14.76 11.28
CA SER A 166 -16.46 -14.67 12.56
C SER A 166 -16.19 -15.89 13.40
N TRP A 167 -16.04 -15.69 14.70
CA TRP A 167 -15.75 -16.76 15.62
C TRP A 167 -16.54 -16.59 16.93
N ASN A 168 -17.04 -17.70 17.44
CA ASN A 168 -17.79 -17.71 18.70
C ASN A 168 -17.60 -19.06 19.40
N ASN A 169 -17.01 -19.06 20.60
CA ASN A 169 -16.82 -20.27 21.41
C ASN A 169 -17.79 -20.35 22.60
N GLY A 170 -18.77 -19.43 22.68
CA GLY A 170 -19.72 -19.33 23.76
C GLY A 170 -19.27 -18.44 24.92
N GLU A 171 -17.99 -18.08 25.01
CA GLU A 171 -17.44 -17.15 26.00
C GLU A 171 -16.96 -15.85 25.35
N THR A 172 -16.39 -15.97 24.16
CA THR A 172 -15.89 -14.86 23.36
C THR A 172 -16.48 -14.96 21.97
N GLU A 173 -16.92 -13.82 21.45
CA GLU A 173 -17.41 -13.66 20.08
C GLU A 173 -16.68 -12.51 19.42
N PHE A 174 -16.22 -12.70 18.17
CA PHE A 174 -15.76 -11.61 17.33
C PHE A 174 -16.30 -11.80 15.91
N SER A 175 -16.39 -10.71 15.19
CA SER A 175 -16.76 -10.71 13.76
C SER A 175 -16.03 -9.59 13.06
N GLN A 176 -15.52 -9.89 11.88
CA GLN A 176 -14.92 -8.92 10.98
C GLN A 176 -15.99 -8.22 10.13
N PRO A 177 -15.77 -7.01 9.66
CA PRO A 177 -14.64 -6.13 9.98
C PRO A 177 -14.83 -5.46 11.35
N ASP A 178 -13.78 -5.34 12.16
CA ASP A 178 -13.87 -4.78 13.51
C ASP A 178 -13.00 -3.53 13.73
N ASN A 179 -12.10 -3.22 12.78
CA ASN A 179 -11.18 -2.09 12.86
C ASN A 179 -10.47 -2.02 14.22
N PHE A 180 -10.00 -3.16 14.72
CA PHE A 180 -9.51 -3.33 16.09
C PHE A 180 -8.40 -2.33 16.46
N THR A 181 -7.46 -2.06 15.54
CA THR A 181 -6.38 -1.09 15.77
C THR A 181 -6.75 0.36 15.41
N GLY A 182 -7.94 0.58 14.83
CA GLY A 182 -8.41 1.91 14.42
C GLY A 182 -7.86 2.39 13.07
N ASN A 183 -7.09 1.56 12.37
CA ASN A 183 -6.47 1.88 11.06
C ASN A 183 -6.58 0.74 10.04
N GLU A 184 -7.50 -0.21 10.23
CA GLU A 184 -7.71 -1.38 9.38
C GLU A 184 -8.71 -1.04 8.28
N TRP A 185 -8.18 -0.70 7.11
CA TRP A 185 -8.96 -0.17 5.99
C TRP A 185 -8.91 -1.04 4.75
N TYR A 186 -8.29 -2.23 4.80
CA TYR A 186 -8.02 -3.06 3.64
C TYR A 186 -8.34 -4.51 3.91
N ILE A 187 -8.76 -5.24 2.87
CA ILE A 187 -9.18 -6.64 2.99
C ILE A 187 -8.00 -7.56 2.66
N ARG A 188 -7.79 -8.53 3.54
CA ARG A 188 -6.99 -9.72 3.28
C ARG A 188 -7.77 -10.99 3.57
N PHE A 189 -7.28 -12.14 3.11
CA PHE A 189 -7.68 -13.47 3.62
C PHE A 189 -6.46 -14.35 3.85
N GLY A 190 -6.58 -15.32 4.78
CA GLY A 190 -5.59 -16.36 5.03
C GLY A 190 -5.91 -17.62 4.21
N LYS A 191 -4.90 -18.31 3.66
CA LYS A 191 -5.12 -19.56 2.91
C LYS A 191 -5.27 -20.81 3.79
N SER A 192 -5.08 -20.68 5.09
CA SER A 192 -5.22 -21.75 6.08
C SER A 192 -5.70 -21.17 7.40
N ASP A 193 -6.38 -21.98 8.20
CA ASP A 193 -6.76 -21.58 9.55
C ASP A 193 -5.52 -21.14 10.34
N GLN A 194 -5.68 -20.04 11.07
CA GLN A 194 -4.68 -19.50 11.99
C GLN A 194 -5.28 -19.52 13.40
N THR A 195 -4.63 -20.26 14.31
CA THR A 195 -5.09 -20.36 15.69
C THR A 195 -4.26 -19.48 16.58
N TYR A 196 -4.93 -18.59 17.28
CA TYR A 196 -4.40 -17.73 18.33
C TYR A 196 -4.80 -18.28 19.71
N GLU A 197 -4.30 -17.72 20.79
CA GLU A 197 -4.57 -18.22 22.15
C GLU A 197 -6.08 -18.30 22.48
N THR A 198 -6.87 -17.36 21.97
CA THR A 198 -8.27 -17.19 22.34
C THR A 198 -9.25 -17.26 21.17
N TRP A 199 -8.79 -17.34 19.93
CA TRP A 199 -9.62 -17.33 18.74
C TRP A 199 -8.97 -18.04 17.55
N VAL A 200 -9.78 -18.33 16.52
CA VAL A 200 -9.33 -18.93 15.26
C VAL A 200 -9.78 -18.04 14.10
N GLU A 201 -8.86 -17.74 13.21
CA GLU A 201 -9.16 -17.15 11.92
C GLU A 201 -9.32 -18.28 10.90
N HIS A 202 -10.44 -18.28 10.16
CA HIS A 202 -10.76 -19.36 9.24
C HIS A 202 -10.18 -19.12 7.85
N ALA A 203 -9.70 -20.19 7.24
CA ALA A 203 -9.19 -20.17 5.87
C ALA A 203 -10.23 -19.60 4.89
N GLY A 204 -9.78 -18.74 3.99
CA GLY A 204 -10.62 -18.09 2.99
C GLY A 204 -11.47 -16.93 3.50
N CYS A 205 -11.72 -16.84 4.81
CA CYS A 205 -12.48 -15.74 5.38
C CYS A 205 -11.69 -14.43 5.39
N TRP A 206 -12.42 -13.31 5.28
CA TRP A 206 -11.84 -11.97 5.17
C TRP A 206 -11.63 -11.34 6.53
N ASN A 207 -10.54 -10.62 6.64
CA ASN A 207 -10.21 -9.78 7.78
C ASN A 207 -9.84 -8.38 7.28
N ASP A 208 -10.24 -7.33 8.01
CA ASP A 208 -9.74 -5.98 7.77
C ASP A 208 -8.41 -5.77 8.51
N ILE A 209 -7.51 -5.06 7.84
CA ILE A 209 -6.13 -4.89 8.32
C ILE A 209 -5.57 -3.54 7.87
N ALA A 210 -4.51 -3.07 8.55
CA ALA A 210 -3.79 -1.86 8.18
C ALA A 210 -3.10 -1.98 6.81
N ASN A 211 -2.79 -0.85 6.16
CA ASN A 211 -2.11 -0.81 4.86
C ASN A 211 -0.81 -1.62 4.82
N ARG A 212 -0.15 -1.72 5.96
CA ARG A 212 1.08 -2.46 6.12
C ARG A 212 0.90 -3.40 7.29
N ALA A 213 0.86 -4.69 7.04
CA ALA A 213 0.85 -5.68 8.09
C ALA A 213 2.07 -5.46 9.02
N GLY A 214 1.84 -5.55 10.31
CA GLY A 214 2.86 -5.23 11.32
C GLY A 214 2.98 -3.73 11.66
N ASP A 215 2.16 -2.85 11.06
CA ASP A 215 1.99 -1.48 11.54
C ASP A 215 1.00 -1.51 12.72
N ALA A 216 1.48 -1.20 13.92
CA ALA A 216 0.72 -1.06 15.15
C ALA A 216 -0.03 -2.33 15.62
N ASP A 217 0.58 -3.12 16.45
CA ASP A 217 0.02 -4.27 17.21
C ASP A 217 -0.60 -5.40 16.38
N ASP A 218 -0.40 -5.39 15.05
CA ASP A 218 -0.87 -6.42 14.16
C ASP A 218 0.12 -7.60 14.21
N ASP A 219 -0.34 -8.73 14.75
CA ASP A 219 0.50 -9.94 14.93
C ASP A 219 0.80 -10.65 13.58
N VAL A 220 0.29 -10.13 12.46
CA VAL A 220 0.49 -10.72 11.14
C VAL A 220 1.71 -10.09 10.45
N PRO A 221 2.81 -10.81 10.30
CA PRO A 221 4.03 -10.26 9.72
C PRO A 221 3.87 -9.96 8.22
N LEU A 222 4.38 -8.82 7.77
CA LEU A 222 4.30 -8.41 6.37
C LEU A 222 4.89 -9.46 5.40
N ASP A 223 5.93 -10.14 5.78
CA ASP A 223 6.57 -11.19 4.97
C ASP A 223 5.70 -12.44 4.76
N SER A 224 4.55 -12.54 5.46
CA SER A 224 3.54 -13.57 5.19
C SER A 224 2.60 -13.23 4.03
N PHE A 225 2.62 -11.99 3.53
CA PHE A 225 1.70 -11.51 2.52
C PHE A 225 2.18 -11.74 1.09
N GLY A 226 1.22 -12.05 0.23
CA GLY A 226 1.23 -11.89 -1.21
C GLY A 226 0.00 -11.11 -1.65
N PHE A 227 -0.28 -11.03 -2.94
CA PHE A 227 -1.47 -10.39 -3.45
C PHE A 227 -1.98 -11.08 -4.73
N LEU A 228 -3.27 -10.90 -4.99
CA LEU A 228 -3.91 -11.40 -6.20
C LEU A 228 -4.22 -10.25 -7.15
N CYS A 229 -3.71 -10.35 -8.38
CA CYS A 229 -4.12 -9.50 -9.48
C CYS A 229 -5.22 -10.17 -10.30
N GLU A 230 -6.14 -9.35 -10.76
CA GLU A 230 -7.24 -9.71 -11.65
C GLU A 230 -7.22 -8.82 -12.90
N TRP A 231 -7.56 -9.39 -14.02
CA TRP A 231 -7.80 -8.70 -15.28
C TRP A 231 -9.17 -9.08 -15.82
N ASP A 232 -10.00 -8.10 -16.05
CA ASP A 232 -11.34 -8.29 -16.60
C ASP A 232 -11.28 -9.02 -17.94
N SER A 233 -12.33 -9.79 -18.22
CA SER A 233 -12.47 -10.40 -19.52
C SER A 233 -12.57 -9.32 -20.59
N THR A 234 -11.65 -9.33 -21.58
CA THR A 234 -11.80 -8.51 -22.76
C THR A 234 -12.97 -9.06 -23.59
N ASN A 235 -14.18 -8.57 -23.33
CA ASN A 235 -15.29 -8.83 -24.23
C ASN A 235 -14.96 -8.17 -25.57
N ASN A 236 -14.42 -8.95 -26.52
CA ASN A 236 -14.40 -8.57 -27.93
C ASN A 236 -15.87 -8.54 -28.43
N ASN A 237 -16.53 -7.40 -28.20
CA ASN A 237 -17.79 -7.08 -28.91
C ASN A 237 -17.48 -6.53 -30.29
#